data_d1f4294d4560e5ec6eb2f30dfcd6ec84
#
_entry.id   d1f4294d4560e5ec6eb2f30dfcd6ec84
#
_cell.length_a   1.000
_cell.length_b   1.000
_cell.length_c   1.000
_cell.angle_alpha   90.00
_cell.angle_beta   90.00
_cell.angle_gamma   90.00
#
_symmetry.space_group_name_H-M   'P 1'
#
loop_
_entity.id
_entity.type
_entity.pdbx_description
1 polymer ?
#
loop_
_entity_poly.entity_id
_entity_poly.type
_entity_poly.pdbx_seq_one_letter_code
_entity_poly.pdbx_strand_id
1 'polypeptide(L)'
;YPNVKAWLKPANSSEQIEFPRPMLSYRVGGGGGSSVLNTDDHYSYIIGYKDGYLRPYGTITRGEVATIFFRLLTDEARDKYWSQTNNYSDCNSDLWCNNAISTLSNMGIIDGYSDGTFRPYGKITRAQFAKIAVGFFETTTQEYQGYYSDISENAWFTNYVEAASRVGLIQGFADGTFRPNVNITRAQACVIVNRALDRKPATEHLLPTAKMINWPDCTPSDWYYADMQEATNSHDYRWLASGGDAKAMEKWTAKLPQRDWAAFEHAWSTAHSAPGGEVIK
;
A
#
# COMPACT_ATOMS: atom_id res chain seq x y z
N TYR A 1 -12.90 -3.81 24.71
CA TYR A 1 -12.41 -4.27 23.38
C TYR A 1 -11.23 -5.17 23.61
N PRO A 2 -11.15 -6.39 23.01
CA PRO A 2 -10.00 -7.26 23.20
C PRO A 2 -8.79 -6.66 22.48
N ASN A 3 -7.64 -6.66 23.15
CA ASN A 3 -6.36 -6.25 22.62
C ASN A 3 -5.98 -7.14 21.45
N VAL A 4 -6.07 -6.62 20.23
CA VAL A 4 -5.49 -7.31 19.07
C VAL A 4 -3.99 -6.99 19.05
N LYS A 5 -3.19 -8.00 19.34
CA LYS A 5 -1.73 -7.91 19.32
C LYS A 5 -1.23 -8.00 17.87
N ALA A 6 -0.62 -6.96 17.39
CA ALA A 6 0.08 -6.99 16.10
C ALA A 6 1.58 -7.10 16.35
N TRP A 7 2.19 -8.12 15.77
CA TRP A 7 3.61 -8.42 15.93
C TRP A 7 4.39 -7.92 14.71
N LEU A 8 5.37 -7.06 14.92
CA LEU A 8 6.43 -6.78 13.96
C LEU A 8 7.74 -7.30 14.54
N LYS A 9 8.36 -8.27 13.86
CA LYS A 9 9.77 -8.59 14.12
C LYS A 9 10.63 -7.63 13.33
N PRO A 10 11.53 -6.87 13.97
CA PRO A 10 12.58 -6.18 13.24
C PRO A 10 13.45 -7.21 12.52
N ALA A 11 13.92 -6.90 11.33
CA ALA A 11 14.95 -7.69 10.69
C ALA A 11 16.13 -7.84 11.66
N ASN A 12 16.48 -9.08 12.04
CA ASN A 12 17.55 -9.47 12.96
C ASN A 12 17.32 -9.30 14.47
N SER A 13 16.09 -9.21 14.98
CA SER A 13 15.86 -9.34 16.43
C SER A 13 14.90 -10.46 16.76
N SER A 14 15.18 -11.17 17.87
CA SER A 14 14.32 -12.18 18.45
C SER A 14 13.19 -11.61 19.31
N GLU A 15 13.14 -10.30 19.48
CA GLU A 15 12.15 -9.63 20.32
C GLU A 15 10.86 -9.33 19.53
N GLN A 16 9.76 -9.76 20.10
CA GLN A 16 8.40 -9.44 19.65
C GLN A 16 7.93 -8.20 20.40
N ILE A 17 7.39 -7.24 19.65
CA ILE A 17 6.88 -6.00 20.24
C ILE A 17 5.37 -5.98 20.15
N GLU A 18 4.76 -5.77 21.30
CA GLU A 18 3.33 -5.62 21.43
C GLU A 18 2.96 -4.13 21.45
N PHE A 19 2.14 -3.69 20.50
CA PHE A 19 1.60 -2.34 20.49
C PHE A 19 0.08 -2.38 20.72
N PRO A 20 -0.46 -1.54 21.61
CA PRO A 20 -1.91 -1.36 21.69
C PRO A 20 -2.40 -0.77 20.36
N ARG A 21 -3.35 -1.40 19.71
CA ARG A 21 -4.06 -0.82 18.56
C ARG A 21 -5.12 0.15 19.08
N PRO A 22 -5.10 1.42 18.69
CA PRO A 22 -6.34 2.17 18.67
C PRO A 22 -7.19 1.59 17.52
N MET A 23 -8.27 0.92 17.84
CA MET A 23 -9.28 0.53 16.85
C MET A 23 -10.07 1.78 16.48
N LEU A 24 -9.74 2.37 15.36
CA LEU A 24 -10.62 3.30 14.69
C LEU A 24 -11.03 2.66 13.38
N SER A 25 -12.33 2.38 13.28
CA SER A 25 -12.95 2.07 12.01
C SER A 25 -12.99 3.36 11.19
N TYR A 26 -11.96 3.60 10.39
CA TYR A 26 -12.00 4.67 9.41
C TYR A 26 -12.50 4.12 8.08
N ARG A 27 -13.57 4.70 7.59
CA ARG A 27 -13.93 4.58 6.18
C ARG A 27 -12.99 5.48 5.39
N VAL A 28 -12.36 4.93 4.40
CA VAL A 28 -11.64 5.66 3.38
C VAL A 28 -12.66 6.44 2.55
N GLY A 29 -12.52 7.75 2.46
CA GLY A 29 -13.41 8.61 1.68
C GLY A 29 -14.67 9.03 2.44
N GLY A 30 -14.86 10.33 2.57
CA GLY A 30 -15.90 10.98 3.35
C GLY A 30 -17.32 10.61 2.99
N GLY A 31 -18.16 10.71 3.99
CA GLY A 31 -19.61 10.90 3.92
C GLY A 31 -20.35 10.21 2.79
N GLY A 32 -20.58 8.88 2.87
CA GLY A 32 -21.54 8.21 1.98
C GLY A 32 -21.06 7.90 0.55
N GLY A 33 -19.79 8.15 0.23
CA GLY A 33 -19.17 7.83 -1.05
C GLY A 33 -18.31 6.56 -0.97
N SER A 34 -18.16 5.85 -2.08
CA SER A 34 -17.27 4.70 -2.22
C SER A 34 -15.82 5.10 -1.93
N SER A 35 -15.07 4.21 -1.24
CA SER A 35 -13.62 4.32 -1.10
C SER A 35 -12.96 4.51 -2.47
N VAL A 36 -11.93 5.34 -2.55
CA VAL A 36 -11.14 5.47 -3.78
C VAL A 36 -10.22 4.28 -4.02
N LEU A 37 -9.99 3.45 -3.00
CA LEU A 37 -9.26 2.19 -3.11
C LEU A 37 -10.24 1.01 -3.21
N ASN A 38 -9.94 0.05 -4.08
CA ASN A 38 -10.69 -1.19 -4.20
C ASN A 38 -10.33 -2.12 -3.04
N THR A 39 -11.22 -2.20 -2.06
CA THR A 39 -11.09 -3.04 -0.87
C THR A 39 -11.78 -4.39 -0.99
N ASP A 40 -12.55 -4.60 -2.06
CA ASP A 40 -13.42 -5.78 -2.22
C ASP A 40 -12.72 -6.90 -3.01
N ASP A 41 -11.98 -6.55 -4.06
CA ASP A 41 -11.30 -7.52 -4.91
C ASP A 41 -9.84 -7.73 -4.44
N HIS A 42 -9.48 -8.96 -4.14
CA HIS A 42 -8.12 -9.31 -3.73
C HIS A 42 -7.25 -9.69 -4.94
N TYR A 43 -7.12 -8.77 -5.91
CA TYR A 43 -6.12 -8.91 -6.97
C TYR A 43 -4.72 -8.63 -6.44
N SER A 44 -3.76 -9.43 -6.92
CA SER A 44 -2.34 -9.19 -6.67
C SER A 44 -1.91 -7.84 -7.26
N TYR A 45 -1.11 -7.09 -6.51
CA TYR A 45 -0.62 -5.77 -6.92
C TYR A 45 0.91 -5.70 -6.96
N ILE A 46 1.59 -6.70 -6.42
CA ILE A 46 3.04 -6.89 -6.51
C ILE A 46 3.34 -8.03 -7.49
N ILE A 47 4.36 -7.82 -8.32
CA ILE A 47 4.90 -8.81 -9.24
C ILE A 47 6.31 -9.16 -8.77
N GLY A 48 6.64 -10.45 -8.78
CA GLY A 48 8.01 -10.91 -8.55
C GLY A 48 8.97 -10.49 -9.67
N TYR A 49 10.24 -10.59 -9.40
CA TYR A 49 11.26 -10.33 -10.40
C TYR A 49 11.37 -11.49 -11.40
N LYS A 50 11.96 -11.22 -12.58
CA LYS A 50 12.12 -12.22 -13.65
C LYS A 50 12.95 -13.44 -13.24
N ASP A 51 13.78 -13.30 -12.20
CA ASP A 51 14.58 -14.37 -11.63
C ASP A 51 13.82 -15.24 -10.62
N GLY A 52 12.52 -14.98 -10.42
CA GLY A 52 11.65 -15.74 -9.52
C GLY A 52 11.73 -15.35 -8.05
N TYR A 53 12.34 -14.22 -7.69
CA TYR A 53 12.44 -13.73 -6.32
C TYR A 53 11.52 -12.54 -6.07
N LEU A 54 11.10 -12.34 -4.81
CA LEU A 54 10.33 -11.16 -4.35
C LEU A 54 11.21 -10.05 -3.82
N ARG A 55 12.37 -10.40 -3.28
CA ARG A 55 13.29 -9.48 -2.61
C ARG A 55 12.60 -8.66 -1.51
N PRO A 56 12.02 -9.30 -0.48
CA PRO A 56 11.21 -8.63 0.55
C PRO A 56 11.99 -7.55 1.31
N TYR A 57 13.28 -7.73 1.50
CA TYR A 57 14.16 -6.73 2.11
C TYR A 57 14.73 -5.70 1.13
N GLY A 58 14.50 -5.87 -0.17
CA GLY A 58 14.83 -4.87 -1.17
C GLY A 58 14.03 -3.57 -0.96
N THR A 59 14.65 -2.44 -1.25
CA THR A 59 13.96 -1.14 -1.19
C THR A 59 13.06 -0.95 -2.41
N ILE A 60 11.93 -0.27 -2.21
CA ILE A 60 10.98 0.06 -3.28
C ILE A 60 11.19 1.48 -3.80
N THR A 61 10.92 1.71 -5.08
CA THR A 61 11.06 3.03 -5.70
C THR A 61 9.75 3.83 -5.63
N ARG A 62 9.85 5.14 -5.81
CA ARG A 62 8.69 6.04 -5.85
C ARG A 62 7.74 5.71 -7.01
N GLY A 63 8.28 5.35 -8.18
CA GLY A 63 7.48 4.92 -9.34
C GLY A 63 6.76 3.60 -9.09
N GLU A 64 7.41 2.62 -8.45
CA GLU A 64 6.77 1.35 -8.06
C GLU A 64 5.62 1.60 -7.08
N VAL A 65 5.79 2.48 -6.09
CA VAL A 65 4.73 2.83 -5.13
C VAL A 65 3.55 3.52 -5.84
N ALA A 66 3.82 4.46 -6.72
CA ALA A 66 2.77 5.10 -7.52
C ALA A 66 1.98 4.06 -8.32
N THR A 67 2.67 3.12 -8.98
CA THR A 67 2.01 2.06 -9.76
C THR A 67 1.17 1.12 -8.90
N ILE A 68 1.64 0.75 -7.70
CA ILE A 68 0.86 -0.07 -6.76
C ILE A 68 -0.46 0.61 -6.43
N PHE A 69 -0.43 1.85 -5.96
CA PHE A 69 -1.66 2.54 -5.57
C PHE A 69 -2.57 2.85 -6.76
N PHE A 70 -2.02 3.17 -7.92
CA PHE A 70 -2.80 3.33 -9.15
C PHE A 70 -3.58 2.06 -9.52
N ARG A 71 -2.97 0.89 -9.40
CA ARG A 71 -3.61 -0.41 -9.64
C ARG A 71 -4.71 -0.72 -8.64
N LEU A 72 -4.57 -0.22 -7.42
CA LEU A 72 -5.51 -0.43 -6.33
C LEU A 72 -6.65 0.60 -6.27
N LEU A 73 -6.67 1.59 -7.15
CA LEU A 73 -7.82 2.49 -7.29
C LEU A 73 -9.06 1.71 -7.76
N THR A 74 -10.25 2.17 -7.35
CA THR A 74 -11.50 1.76 -8.01
C THR A 74 -11.52 2.28 -9.44
N ASP A 75 -12.33 1.66 -10.30
CA ASP A 75 -12.46 2.12 -11.69
C ASP A 75 -13.02 3.53 -11.76
N GLU A 76 -13.98 3.89 -10.89
CA GLU A 76 -14.56 5.24 -10.81
C GLU A 76 -13.51 6.29 -10.38
N ALA A 77 -12.66 5.95 -9.42
CA ALA A 77 -11.59 6.86 -8.99
C ALA A 77 -10.55 7.03 -10.09
N ARG A 78 -10.21 5.94 -10.78
CA ARG A 78 -9.26 5.95 -11.89
C ARG A 78 -9.81 6.77 -13.07
N ASP A 79 -11.07 6.61 -13.43
CA ASP A 79 -11.74 7.42 -14.47
C ASP A 79 -11.76 8.90 -14.10
N LYS A 80 -12.19 9.22 -12.90
CA LYS A 80 -12.35 10.60 -12.44
C LYS A 80 -11.04 11.38 -12.44
N TYR A 81 -9.93 10.73 -12.08
CA TYR A 81 -8.64 11.38 -11.88
C TYR A 81 -7.62 11.04 -12.96
N TRP A 82 -8.00 10.28 -13.98
CA TRP A 82 -7.10 9.88 -15.05
C TRP A 82 -6.31 11.07 -15.62
N SER A 83 -5.02 10.89 -15.69
CA SER A 83 -4.11 11.84 -16.33
C SER A 83 -2.91 11.11 -16.91
N GLN A 84 -2.47 11.57 -18.07
CA GLN A 84 -1.23 11.12 -18.73
C GLN A 84 -0.16 12.23 -18.73
N THR A 85 -0.51 13.40 -18.19
CA THR A 85 0.36 14.56 -18.14
C THR A 85 0.64 14.97 -16.71
N ASN A 86 1.85 15.41 -16.48
CA ASN A 86 2.31 15.98 -15.21
C ASN A 86 3.35 17.07 -15.48
N ASN A 87 3.77 17.77 -14.44
CA ASN A 87 4.72 18.86 -14.52
C ASN A 87 6.16 18.46 -14.09
N TYR A 88 6.45 17.15 -13.97
CA TYR A 88 7.77 16.69 -13.53
C TYR A 88 8.71 16.54 -14.72
N SER A 89 9.87 17.18 -14.64
CA SER A 89 10.86 17.22 -15.73
C SER A 89 11.47 15.85 -16.08
N ASP A 90 11.38 14.89 -15.16
CA ASP A 90 11.90 13.53 -15.28
C ASP A 90 10.82 12.46 -15.49
N CYS A 91 9.58 12.87 -15.75
CA CYS A 91 8.44 11.98 -16.04
C CYS A 91 7.81 12.34 -17.39
N ASN A 92 8.37 11.80 -18.46
CA ASN A 92 7.80 11.95 -19.81
C ASN A 92 6.76 10.85 -20.10
N SER A 93 6.07 10.98 -21.23
CA SER A 93 5.01 10.06 -21.67
C SER A 93 5.47 8.60 -21.82
N ASP A 94 6.75 8.40 -22.11
CA ASP A 94 7.31 7.05 -22.37
C ASP A 94 7.76 6.35 -21.10
N LEU A 95 7.71 7.06 -19.96
CA LEU A 95 8.05 6.46 -18.67
C LEU A 95 6.98 5.43 -18.28
N TRP A 96 7.40 4.21 -17.97
CA TRP A 96 6.53 3.08 -17.65
C TRP A 96 5.52 3.34 -16.53
N CYS A 97 5.79 4.26 -15.61
CA CYS A 97 4.90 4.64 -14.51
C CYS A 97 4.28 6.04 -14.69
N ASN A 98 4.38 6.63 -15.89
CA ASN A 98 3.87 7.98 -16.14
C ASN A 98 2.39 8.12 -15.81
N ASN A 99 1.53 7.21 -16.28
CA ASN A 99 0.10 7.27 -16.04
C ASN A 99 -0.25 7.19 -14.55
N ALA A 100 0.45 6.32 -13.82
CA ALA A 100 0.29 6.18 -12.38
C ALA A 100 0.70 7.46 -11.64
N ILE A 101 1.86 8.03 -11.98
CA ILE A 101 2.35 9.27 -11.39
C ILE A 101 1.40 10.43 -11.71
N SER A 102 1.01 10.58 -12.97
CA SER A 102 0.14 11.67 -13.41
C SER A 102 -1.23 11.60 -12.75
N THR A 103 -1.83 10.42 -12.69
CA THR A 103 -3.15 10.20 -12.07
C THR A 103 -3.12 10.47 -10.57
N LEU A 104 -2.15 9.91 -9.83
CA LEU A 104 -2.06 10.13 -8.39
C LEU A 104 -1.66 11.57 -8.03
N SER A 105 -0.90 12.26 -8.89
CA SER A 105 -0.63 13.69 -8.74
C SER A 105 -1.89 14.52 -8.96
N ASN A 106 -2.71 14.18 -9.97
CA ASN A 106 -4.00 14.81 -10.21
C ASN A 106 -5.00 14.61 -9.06
N MET A 107 -4.86 13.49 -8.32
CA MET A 107 -5.59 13.25 -7.07
C MET A 107 -5.06 14.05 -5.86
N GLY A 108 -3.88 14.63 -5.96
CA GLY A 108 -3.19 15.29 -4.83
C GLY A 108 -2.60 14.31 -3.81
N ILE A 109 -2.44 13.03 -4.17
CA ILE A 109 -1.90 11.98 -3.28
C ILE A 109 -0.38 11.99 -3.26
N ILE A 110 0.24 12.27 -4.40
CA ILE A 110 1.70 12.31 -4.52
C ILE A 110 2.17 13.67 -5.04
N ASP A 111 3.36 14.06 -4.59
CA ASP A 111 4.02 15.29 -5.02
C ASP A 111 5.45 15.00 -5.47
N GLY A 112 5.97 15.87 -6.35
CA GLY A 112 7.38 15.94 -6.70
C GLY A 112 8.22 16.70 -5.66
N TYR A 113 9.45 16.96 -6.06
CA TYR A 113 10.39 17.78 -5.29
C TYR A 113 10.32 19.24 -5.76
N SER A 114 10.85 20.13 -4.93
CA SER A 114 10.90 21.56 -5.21
C SER A 114 11.74 21.95 -6.44
N ASP A 115 12.58 21.04 -6.93
CA ASP A 115 13.36 21.21 -8.16
C ASP A 115 12.58 20.81 -9.43
N GLY A 116 11.29 20.49 -9.32
CA GLY A 116 10.45 20.09 -10.44
C GLY A 116 10.60 18.65 -10.88
N THR A 117 11.32 17.80 -10.11
CA THR A 117 11.45 16.36 -10.39
C THR A 117 10.51 15.51 -9.55
N PHE A 118 10.16 14.31 -10.01
CA PHE A 118 9.48 13.29 -9.21
C PHE A 118 10.44 12.21 -8.68
N ARG A 119 11.49 11.94 -9.41
CA ARG A 119 12.50 10.89 -9.13
C ARG A 119 11.88 9.48 -9.09
N PRO A 120 11.31 8.99 -10.19
CA PRO A 120 10.56 7.72 -10.23
C PRO A 120 11.41 6.50 -9.84
N TYR A 121 12.71 6.53 -10.14
CA TYR A 121 13.68 5.48 -9.75
C TYR A 121 14.31 5.69 -8.38
N GLY A 122 14.04 6.84 -7.74
CA GLY A 122 14.49 7.13 -6.38
C GLY A 122 13.84 6.21 -5.37
N LYS A 123 14.60 5.78 -4.36
CA LYS A 123 14.04 4.98 -3.26
C LYS A 123 13.17 5.87 -2.38
N ILE A 124 12.06 5.31 -1.90
CA ILE A 124 11.12 6.04 -1.06
C ILE A 124 11.46 5.82 0.42
N THR A 125 11.43 6.89 1.21
CA THR A 125 11.63 6.78 2.65
C THR A 125 10.33 6.36 3.36
N ARG A 126 10.46 5.88 4.60
CA ARG A 126 9.32 5.50 5.44
C ARG A 126 8.34 6.67 5.65
N ALA A 127 8.87 7.88 5.88
CA ALA A 127 8.03 9.07 6.03
C ALA A 127 7.30 9.45 4.73
N GLN A 128 7.97 9.39 3.59
CA GLN A 128 7.33 9.65 2.30
C GLN A 128 6.24 8.62 1.98
N PHE A 129 6.49 7.35 2.30
CA PHE A 129 5.48 6.30 2.12
C PHE A 129 4.27 6.50 3.04
N ALA A 130 4.50 6.88 4.30
CA ALA A 130 3.45 7.20 5.26
C ALA A 130 2.54 8.34 4.74
N LYS A 131 3.12 9.41 4.17
CA LYS A 131 2.36 10.49 3.54
C LYS A 131 1.45 9.97 2.42
N ILE A 132 1.96 9.14 1.53
CA ILE A 132 1.17 8.58 0.43
C ILE A 132 0.05 7.68 0.98
N ALA A 133 0.38 6.74 1.86
CA ALA A 133 -0.57 5.78 2.39
C ALA A 133 -1.74 6.47 3.13
N VAL A 134 -1.43 7.49 3.95
CA VAL A 134 -2.46 8.22 4.71
C VAL A 134 -3.26 9.19 3.82
N GLY A 135 -2.73 9.57 2.66
CA GLY A 135 -3.41 10.46 1.71
C GLY A 135 -4.73 9.90 1.16
N PHE A 136 -4.93 8.58 1.26
CA PHE A 136 -6.19 7.92 0.89
C PHE A 136 -7.25 7.94 1.99
N PHE A 137 -6.95 8.50 3.16
CA PHE A 137 -7.83 8.52 4.32
C PHE A 137 -8.21 9.95 4.68
N GLU A 138 -9.45 10.14 5.12
CA GLU A 138 -9.81 11.39 5.78
C GLU A 138 -9.16 11.43 7.16
N THR A 139 -8.21 12.33 7.31
CA THR A 139 -7.54 12.55 8.59
C THR A 139 -7.80 13.97 9.06
N THR A 140 -8.21 14.12 10.32
CA THR A 140 -8.27 15.42 10.97
C THR A 140 -6.90 15.77 11.54
N THR A 141 -6.48 17.02 11.35
CA THR A 141 -5.33 17.56 12.06
C THR A 141 -5.60 17.49 13.57
N GLN A 142 -4.69 16.85 14.30
CA GLN A 142 -4.74 16.75 15.75
C GLN A 142 -3.43 17.25 16.35
N GLU A 143 -3.43 17.54 17.64
CA GLU A 143 -2.22 17.91 18.36
C GLU A 143 -1.15 16.82 18.26
N TYR A 144 0.10 17.25 18.22
CA TYR A 144 1.28 16.38 18.24
C TYR A 144 1.28 15.52 19.50
N GLN A 145 1.40 14.22 19.33
CA GLN A 145 1.37 13.23 20.42
C GLN A 145 2.74 12.71 20.82
N GLY A 146 3.76 12.91 19.98
CA GLY A 146 5.10 12.44 20.26
C GLY A 146 5.24 10.91 20.31
N TYR A 147 4.56 10.21 19.41
CA TYR A 147 4.59 8.73 19.38
C TYR A 147 5.99 8.14 19.22
N TYR A 148 6.90 8.89 18.62
CA TYR A 148 8.23 8.40 18.27
C TYR A 148 9.32 9.37 18.69
N SER A 149 10.37 8.85 19.31
CA SER A 149 11.47 9.65 19.88
C SER A 149 12.34 10.35 18.84
N ASP A 150 12.33 9.89 17.60
CA ASP A 150 13.12 10.43 16.48
C ASP A 150 12.31 11.33 15.52
N ILE A 151 11.09 11.70 15.91
CA ILE A 151 10.24 12.63 15.16
C ILE A 151 10.09 13.93 15.94
N SER A 152 10.53 15.02 15.33
CA SER A 152 10.33 16.38 15.85
C SER A 152 8.94 16.90 15.47
N GLU A 153 8.27 17.64 16.36
CA GLU A 153 6.97 18.27 16.11
C GLU A 153 6.92 19.09 14.81
N ASN A 154 8.00 19.76 14.48
CA ASN A 154 8.09 20.66 13.32
C ASN A 154 8.60 19.99 12.04
N ALA A 155 8.82 18.66 12.00
CA ALA A 155 9.22 17.99 10.79
C ALA A 155 8.07 17.94 9.79
N TRP A 156 8.35 18.10 8.50
CA TRP A 156 7.33 18.13 7.44
C TRP A 156 6.44 16.88 7.37
N PHE A 157 6.94 15.77 7.86
CA PHE A 157 6.27 14.47 7.83
C PHE A 157 5.51 14.14 9.11
N THR A 158 5.66 14.91 10.18
CA THR A 158 5.13 14.58 11.52
C THR A 158 3.64 14.29 11.50
N ASN A 159 2.85 15.21 10.93
CA ASN A 159 1.40 15.05 10.86
C ASN A 159 0.97 13.79 10.08
N TYR A 160 1.68 13.45 9.01
CA TYR A 160 1.39 12.26 8.22
C TYR A 160 1.73 10.97 8.97
N VAL A 161 2.90 10.94 9.62
CA VAL A 161 3.34 9.78 10.39
C VAL A 161 2.41 9.54 11.58
N GLU A 162 2.06 10.58 12.33
CA GLU A 162 1.13 10.46 13.46
C GLU A 162 -0.28 10.06 13.02
N ALA A 163 -0.79 10.66 11.94
CA ALA A 163 -2.07 10.27 11.38
C ALA A 163 -2.08 8.81 10.93
N ALA A 164 -1.06 8.37 10.19
CA ALA A 164 -0.92 6.98 9.75
C ALA A 164 -0.76 5.99 10.92
N SER A 165 -0.08 6.39 11.99
CA SER A 165 0.05 5.59 13.22
C SER A 165 -1.27 5.47 13.96
N ARG A 166 -2.00 6.57 14.08
CA ARG A 166 -3.30 6.62 14.76
C ARG A 166 -4.34 5.73 14.11
N VAL A 167 -4.37 5.71 12.77
CA VAL A 167 -5.28 4.83 12.02
C VAL A 167 -4.74 3.39 11.85
N GLY A 168 -3.60 3.08 12.45
CA GLY A 168 -3.03 1.73 12.45
C GLY A 168 -2.36 1.29 11.15
N LEU A 169 -2.13 2.21 10.20
CA LEU A 169 -1.46 1.88 8.93
C LEU A 169 0.01 1.56 9.12
N ILE A 170 0.68 2.34 9.99
CA ILE A 170 2.12 2.21 10.23
C ILE A 170 2.42 2.01 11.70
N GLN A 171 3.61 1.49 11.96
CA GLN A 171 4.14 1.33 13.32
C GLN A 171 5.64 1.67 13.32
N GLY A 172 6.13 2.10 14.49
CA GLY A 172 7.56 2.30 14.73
C GLY A 172 8.28 1.00 15.08
N PHE A 173 9.45 1.16 15.63
CA PHE A 173 10.32 0.07 16.09
C PHE A 173 10.23 -0.07 17.61
N ALA A 174 10.74 -1.19 18.14
CA ALA A 174 10.77 -1.51 19.57
C ALA A 174 11.46 -0.48 20.43
N ASP A 175 12.46 0.17 19.84
CA ASP A 175 13.25 1.21 20.50
C ASP A 175 12.51 2.57 20.60
N GLY A 176 11.25 2.61 20.22
CA GLY A 176 10.43 3.83 20.21
C GLY A 176 10.72 4.77 19.05
N THR A 177 11.49 4.35 18.06
CA THR A 177 11.79 5.16 16.86
C THR A 177 10.86 4.83 15.69
N PHE A 178 10.69 5.76 14.76
CA PHE A 178 10.02 5.55 13.47
C PHE A 178 11.00 5.36 12.31
N ARG A 179 12.15 5.96 12.40
CA ARG A 179 13.19 6.01 11.37
C ARG A 179 12.69 6.62 10.05
N PRO A 180 12.24 7.88 10.05
CA PRO A 180 11.52 8.52 8.94
C PRO A 180 12.31 8.58 7.64
N ASN A 181 13.64 8.74 7.72
CA ASN A 181 14.53 8.92 6.58
C ASN A 181 15.11 7.60 6.04
N VAL A 182 14.82 6.47 6.68
CA VAL A 182 15.25 5.15 6.18
C VAL A 182 14.35 4.74 5.02
N ASN A 183 14.94 4.18 3.97
CA ASN A 183 14.17 3.64 2.84
C ASN A 183 13.28 2.47 3.31
N ILE A 184 12.02 2.46 2.88
CA ILE A 184 11.10 1.37 3.19
C ILE A 184 11.43 0.13 2.36
N THR A 185 11.27 -1.06 2.94
CA THR A 185 11.43 -2.31 2.20
C THR A 185 10.13 -2.72 1.50
N ARG A 186 10.23 -3.61 0.50
CA ARG A 186 9.06 -4.13 -0.22
C ARG A 186 8.09 -4.83 0.74
N ALA A 187 8.61 -5.65 1.68
CA ALA A 187 7.77 -6.30 2.68
C ALA A 187 7.03 -5.30 3.58
N GLN A 188 7.73 -4.28 4.08
CA GLN A 188 7.09 -3.23 4.88
C GLN A 188 6.02 -2.47 4.10
N ALA A 189 6.28 -2.19 2.81
CA ALA A 189 5.30 -1.54 1.94
C ALA A 189 4.04 -2.41 1.77
N CYS A 190 4.19 -3.73 1.52
CA CYS A 190 3.06 -4.65 1.41
C CYS A 190 2.19 -4.67 2.67
N VAL A 191 2.80 -4.74 3.86
CA VAL A 191 2.06 -4.70 5.13
C VAL A 191 1.21 -3.43 5.25
N ILE A 192 1.78 -2.28 4.89
CA ILE A 192 1.05 -1.00 4.98
C ILE A 192 -0.07 -0.95 3.93
N VAL A 193 0.18 -1.41 2.70
CA VAL A 193 -0.83 -1.47 1.62
C VAL A 193 -1.98 -2.40 2.02
N ASN A 194 -1.69 -3.61 2.54
CA ASN A 194 -2.74 -4.53 2.98
C ASN A 194 -3.60 -3.91 4.09
N ARG A 195 -2.98 -3.19 5.04
CA ARG A 195 -3.71 -2.45 6.07
C ARG A 195 -4.59 -1.33 5.49
N ALA A 196 -4.08 -0.62 4.48
CA ALA A 196 -4.83 0.42 3.79
C ALA A 196 -6.06 -0.15 3.04
N LEU A 197 -6.00 -1.40 2.61
CA LEU A 197 -7.08 -2.14 1.96
C LEU A 197 -7.98 -2.91 2.95
N ASP A 198 -7.79 -2.77 4.26
CA ASP A 198 -8.44 -3.59 5.31
C ASP A 198 -8.23 -5.10 5.12
N ARG A 199 -7.21 -5.53 4.40
CA ARG A 199 -6.84 -6.93 4.22
C ARG A 199 -6.15 -7.46 5.46
N LYS A 200 -6.52 -8.66 5.89
CA LYS A 200 -6.07 -9.28 7.14
C LYS A 200 -5.60 -10.73 6.91
N PRO A 201 -4.59 -10.95 6.06
CA PRO A 201 -4.09 -12.29 5.78
C PRO A 201 -3.47 -12.92 7.03
N ALA A 202 -3.66 -14.23 7.17
CA ALA A 202 -3.05 -15.03 8.22
C ALA A 202 -2.49 -16.32 7.61
N THR A 203 -1.27 -16.70 7.97
CA THR A 203 -0.55 -17.84 7.37
C THR A 203 -1.37 -19.12 7.39
N GLU A 204 -2.09 -19.39 8.49
CA GLU A 204 -2.93 -20.58 8.67
C GLU A 204 -4.22 -20.57 7.86
N HIS A 205 -4.57 -19.44 7.25
CA HIS A 205 -5.82 -19.25 6.48
C HIS A 205 -5.59 -19.03 4.98
N LEU A 206 -4.33 -19.06 4.53
CA LEU A 206 -3.98 -19.04 3.12
C LEU A 206 -4.40 -20.35 2.43
N LEU A 207 -4.40 -20.38 1.12
CA LEU A 207 -4.54 -21.61 0.36
C LEU A 207 -3.34 -22.54 0.60
N PRO A 208 -3.51 -23.87 0.39
CA PRO A 208 -2.38 -24.79 0.38
C PRO A 208 -1.30 -24.34 -0.59
N THR A 209 -0.03 -24.47 -0.21
CA THR A 209 1.15 -24.02 -0.98
C THR A 209 1.13 -24.47 -2.43
N ALA A 210 0.67 -25.69 -2.71
CA ALA A 210 0.54 -26.22 -4.09
C ALA A 210 -0.48 -25.44 -4.96
N LYS A 211 -1.32 -24.61 -4.36
CA LYS A 211 -2.35 -23.80 -5.04
C LYS A 211 -1.98 -22.32 -5.13
N MET A 212 -0.84 -21.92 -4.62
CA MET A 212 -0.38 -20.53 -4.62
C MET A 212 0.86 -20.34 -5.51
N ILE A 213 1.18 -19.10 -5.83
CA ILE A 213 2.51 -18.75 -6.31
C ILE A 213 3.42 -18.70 -5.09
N ASN A 214 4.53 -19.42 -5.16
CA ASN A 214 5.50 -19.51 -4.07
C ASN A 214 6.81 -18.86 -4.49
N TRP A 215 7.49 -18.28 -3.52
CA TRP A 215 8.70 -17.52 -3.75
C TRP A 215 9.84 -18.09 -2.87
N PRO A 216 11.03 -18.34 -3.44
CA PRO A 216 12.14 -18.94 -2.69
C PRO A 216 12.59 -18.13 -1.47
N ASP A 217 12.41 -16.81 -1.52
CA ASP A 217 12.80 -15.85 -0.49
C ASP A 217 11.62 -15.33 0.35
N CYS A 218 10.51 -16.08 0.37
CA CYS A 218 9.32 -15.76 1.16
C CYS A 218 8.70 -17.06 1.68
N THR A 219 9.04 -17.42 2.92
CA THR A 219 8.69 -18.70 3.55
C THR A 219 7.73 -18.51 4.73
N PRO A 220 6.96 -19.53 5.15
CA PRO A 220 6.02 -19.41 6.27
C PRO A 220 6.62 -18.97 7.61
N SER A 221 7.95 -19.06 7.77
CA SER A 221 8.65 -18.58 8.96
C SER A 221 8.94 -17.07 8.94
N ASP A 222 8.76 -16.41 7.80
CA ASP A 222 9.03 -15.00 7.67
C ASP A 222 7.85 -14.18 8.20
N TRP A 223 8.14 -13.11 8.95
CA TRP A 223 7.13 -12.25 9.56
C TRP A 223 6.20 -11.57 8.54
N TYR A 224 6.68 -11.39 7.31
CA TYR A 224 5.97 -10.78 6.19
C TYR A 224 5.27 -11.79 5.29
N TYR A 225 5.36 -13.09 5.58
CA TYR A 225 4.92 -14.15 4.66
C TYR A 225 3.48 -13.97 4.21
N ALA A 226 2.53 -13.87 5.14
CA ALA A 226 1.12 -13.74 4.82
C ALA A 226 0.84 -12.48 3.98
N ASP A 227 1.44 -11.34 4.36
CA ASP A 227 1.27 -10.08 3.64
C ASP A 227 1.88 -10.10 2.23
N MET A 228 3.02 -10.75 2.05
CA MET A 228 3.65 -10.88 0.73
C MET A 228 2.88 -11.87 -0.16
N GLN A 229 2.32 -12.95 0.41
CA GLN A 229 1.43 -13.86 -0.33
C GLN A 229 0.15 -13.13 -0.77
N GLU A 230 -0.45 -12.33 0.11
CA GLU A 230 -1.59 -11.45 -0.19
C GLU A 230 -1.30 -10.50 -1.36
N ALA A 231 -0.15 -9.87 -1.33
CA ALA A 231 0.27 -8.92 -2.36
C ALA A 231 0.51 -9.56 -3.73
N THR A 232 0.83 -10.87 -3.78
CA THR A 232 1.32 -11.55 -4.99
C THR A 232 0.42 -12.64 -5.53
N ASN A 233 -0.65 -13.02 -4.82
CA ASN A 233 -1.62 -14.01 -5.25
C ASN A 233 -3.01 -13.41 -5.32
N SER A 234 -3.62 -13.40 -6.50
CA SER A 234 -5.04 -13.08 -6.63
C SER A 234 -5.91 -14.22 -6.11
N HIS A 235 -6.89 -13.93 -5.27
CA HIS A 235 -7.70 -14.96 -4.62
C HIS A 235 -9.09 -14.45 -4.22
N ASP A 236 -10.03 -15.39 -4.06
CA ASP A 236 -11.26 -15.19 -3.34
C ASP A 236 -11.07 -15.47 -1.84
N TYR A 237 -11.86 -14.81 -1.02
CA TYR A 237 -11.77 -14.95 0.42
C TYR A 237 -13.14 -14.91 1.10
N ARG A 238 -13.17 -15.24 2.38
CA ARG A 238 -14.29 -14.96 3.28
C ARG A 238 -13.77 -14.47 4.63
N TRP A 239 -14.52 -13.64 5.27
CA TRP A 239 -14.20 -13.18 6.61
C TRP A 239 -14.45 -14.27 7.65
N LEU A 240 -13.57 -14.35 8.63
CA LEU A 240 -13.72 -15.13 9.84
C LEU A 240 -14.00 -14.18 11.00
N ALA A 241 -15.04 -14.47 11.77
CA ALA A 241 -15.36 -13.74 12.99
C ALA A 241 -14.51 -14.27 14.16
N SER A 242 -14.11 -13.38 15.08
CA SER A 242 -13.47 -13.75 16.34
C SER A 242 -13.74 -12.68 17.41
N GLY A 243 -14.13 -13.10 18.60
CA GLY A 243 -14.28 -12.22 19.74
C GLY A 243 -15.22 -11.02 19.54
N GLY A 244 -16.23 -11.15 18.68
CA GLY A 244 -17.18 -10.08 18.35
C GLY A 244 -16.76 -9.19 17.16
N ASP A 245 -15.58 -9.39 16.59
CA ASP A 245 -15.17 -8.79 15.33
C ASP A 245 -15.53 -9.71 14.16
N ALA A 246 -16.48 -9.28 13.32
CA ALA A 246 -16.93 -10.03 12.16
C ALA A 246 -15.87 -10.15 11.06
N LYS A 247 -14.82 -9.32 11.10
CA LYS A 247 -13.72 -9.24 10.13
C LYS A 247 -12.35 -9.41 10.82
N ALA A 248 -12.24 -10.35 11.75
CA ALA A 248 -11.00 -10.54 12.51
C ALA A 248 -9.83 -10.99 11.62
N MET A 249 -10.10 -11.91 10.70
CA MET A 249 -9.14 -12.45 9.72
C MET A 249 -9.88 -12.85 8.46
N GLU A 250 -9.15 -12.98 7.36
CA GLU A 250 -9.67 -13.56 6.13
C GLU A 250 -9.18 -14.98 5.94
N LYS A 251 -10.02 -15.80 5.33
CA LYS A 251 -9.67 -17.14 4.88
C LYS A 251 -9.79 -17.20 3.37
N TRP A 252 -8.71 -17.55 2.70
CA TRP A 252 -8.69 -17.72 1.26
C TRP A 252 -9.49 -18.95 0.85
N THR A 253 -10.34 -18.81 -0.17
CA THR A 253 -11.27 -19.85 -0.60
C THR A 253 -10.93 -20.42 -1.97
N ALA A 254 -10.47 -19.59 -2.89
CA ALA A 254 -10.06 -19.99 -4.23
C ALA A 254 -8.93 -19.12 -4.75
N LYS A 255 -8.07 -19.68 -5.61
CA LYS A 255 -7.11 -18.90 -6.39
C LYS A 255 -7.83 -18.29 -7.59
N LEU A 256 -7.59 -17.02 -7.84
CA LEU A 256 -8.01 -16.33 -9.04
C LEU A 256 -6.86 -16.26 -10.07
N PRO A 257 -7.19 -16.08 -11.35
CA PRO A 257 -6.19 -15.73 -12.35
C PRO A 257 -5.45 -14.46 -11.95
N GLN A 258 -4.15 -14.42 -12.24
CA GLN A 258 -3.39 -13.19 -12.09
C GLN A 258 -3.87 -12.15 -13.10
N ARG A 259 -4.11 -10.92 -12.65
CA ARG A 259 -4.48 -9.83 -13.55
C ARG A 259 -3.26 -9.46 -14.40
N ASP A 260 -3.42 -9.42 -15.70
CA ASP A 260 -2.42 -8.86 -16.62
C ASP A 260 -2.50 -7.32 -16.54
N TRP A 261 -1.75 -6.77 -15.58
CA TRP A 261 -1.74 -5.33 -15.33
C TRP A 261 -1.22 -4.53 -16.54
N ALA A 262 -0.28 -5.09 -17.31
CA ALA A 262 0.25 -4.40 -18.48
C ALA A 262 -0.81 -4.29 -19.59
N ALA A 263 -1.52 -5.40 -19.88
CA ALA A 263 -2.63 -5.38 -20.83
C ALA A 263 -3.78 -4.48 -20.36
N PHE A 264 -4.11 -4.51 -19.06
CA PHE A 264 -5.14 -3.68 -18.47
C PHE A 264 -4.79 -2.18 -18.57
N GLU A 265 -3.59 -1.79 -18.18
CA GLU A 265 -3.13 -0.40 -18.24
C GLU A 265 -3.04 0.11 -19.69
N HIS A 266 -2.64 -0.75 -20.63
CA HIS A 266 -2.62 -0.42 -22.05
C HIS A 266 -4.03 -0.20 -22.62
N ALA A 267 -4.97 -1.09 -22.32
CA ALA A 267 -6.37 -0.95 -22.74
C ALA A 267 -7.01 0.31 -22.14
N TRP A 268 -6.76 0.58 -20.87
CA TRP A 268 -7.22 1.78 -20.17
C TRP A 268 -6.67 3.06 -20.81
N SER A 269 -5.36 3.11 -21.01
CA SER A 269 -4.68 4.25 -21.65
C SER A 269 -5.22 4.49 -23.06
N THR A 270 -5.44 3.46 -23.85
CA THR A 270 -6.00 3.55 -25.21
C THR A 270 -7.42 4.11 -25.17
N ALA A 271 -8.27 3.64 -24.26
CA ALA A 271 -9.65 4.14 -24.12
C ALA A 271 -9.71 5.63 -23.76
N HIS A 272 -8.75 6.12 -22.97
CA HIS A 272 -8.70 7.52 -22.51
C HIS A 272 -7.87 8.44 -23.40
N SER A 273 -7.17 7.90 -24.40
CA SER A 273 -6.35 8.67 -25.35
C SER A 273 -7.07 8.99 -26.66
N ALA A 274 -8.36 8.69 -26.76
CA ALA A 274 -9.14 8.94 -27.98
C ALA A 274 -9.17 10.43 -28.35
N PRO A 275 -9.01 10.79 -29.63
CA PRO A 275 -9.09 12.15 -30.09
C PRO A 275 -10.48 12.75 -29.74
N GLY A 276 -10.49 13.91 -29.07
CA GLY A 276 -11.74 14.58 -28.69
C GLY A 276 -12.22 14.32 -27.27
N GLY A 277 -11.49 13.54 -26.46
CA GLY A 277 -11.84 13.29 -25.06
C GLY A 277 -13.09 12.42 -24.86
N GLU A 278 -13.55 11.72 -25.89
CA GLU A 278 -14.61 10.74 -25.73
C GLU A 278 -14.08 9.48 -25.06
N VAL A 279 -14.63 9.18 -23.89
CA VAL A 279 -14.43 7.88 -23.24
C VAL A 279 -15.12 6.84 -24.12
N ILE A 280 -14.38 5.90 -24.69
CA ILE A 280 -14.96 4.77 -25.38
C ILE A 280 -15.61 3.88 -24.31
N LYS A 281 -16.94 3.87 -24.30
CA LYS A 281 -17.76 3.03 -23.41
C LYS A 281 -17.74 1.58 -23.83
#